data_9bd39d50f16192b13d7afb6a940d7872
#
_entry.id   9bd39d50f16192b13d7afb6a940d7872
#
_cell.length_a   1.000
_cell.length_b   1.000
_cell.length_c   1.000
_cell.angle_alpha   90.00
_cell.angle_beta   90.00
_cell.angle_gamma   90.00
#
_symmetry.space_group_name_H-M   'P 1'
#
loop_
_entity.id
_entity.type
_entity.pdbx_description
1 polymer ?
#
loop_
_entity_poly.entity_id
_entity_poly.type
_entity_poly.pdbx_seq_one_letter_code
_entity_poly.pdbx_strand_id
1 'polypeptide(L)'
;NINGIQNIIAAANTNNVKTVIFTSSDKAVNPTNVMGTSKLMGERLMTAANSNKRDRGPVFASTRFGNVLGSSGSVIPIFHNQIAKGGPVTLTDKEMTRFVMSVQESVQLVLNSAKYAKGGEVFVTKMPVIRIEDLAIAMIEMLAPKYGIEPNEVSIKEIGTKPGEKLYEELMSHEELRRTIELKSYFSVLPAFRGIYHDINYNYTDIINTVVTDPYTSEHQQPLTIEEIKDFLEKYNLLESPVEQSERRYWPGDKK
;
A
#
# COMPACT_ATOMS: atom_id res chain seq x y z
N ASN A 1 8.00 6.27 13.66
CA ASN A 1 6.73 5.50 13.62
C ASN A 1 6.32 5.04 15.05
N ILE A 2 7.13 4.29 15.80
CA ILE A 2 6.69 3.60 17.02
C ILE A 2 6.25 4.59 18.11
N ASN A 3 7.10 5.50 18.54
CA ASN A 3 6.75 6.48 19.58
C ASN A 3 5.58 7.38 19.18
N GLY A 4 5.50 7.77 17.89
CA GLY A 4 4.39 8.56 17.40
C GLY A 4 3.04 7.84 17.51
N ILE A 5 3.02 6.53 17.26
CA ILE A 5 1.82 5.70 17.42
C ILE A 5 1.42 5.61 18.89
N GLN A 6 2.38 5.38 19.80
CA GLN A 6 2.10 5.36 21.24
C GLN A 6 1.52 6.69 21.73
N ASN A 7 2.07 7.81 21.27
CA ASN A 7 1.55 9.15 21.60
C ASN A 7 0.12 9.35 21.10
N ILE A 8 -0.19 8.90 19.86
CA ILE A 8 -1.53 8.98 19.29
C ILE A 8 -2.51 8.10 20.09
N ILE A 9 -2.12 6.87 20.45
CA ILE A 9 -2.95 5.97 21.27
C ILE A 9 -3.25 6.62 22.62
N ALA A 10 -2.24 7.18 23.30
CA ALA A 10 -2.42 7.87 24.58
C ALA A 10 -3.35 9.07 24.45
N ALA A 11 -3.13 9.93 23.44
CA ALA A 11 -3.95 11.10 23.17
C ALA A 11 -5.41 10.72 22.81
N ALA A 12 -5.61 9.68 22.00
CA ALA A 12 -6.95 9.22 21.63
C ALA A 12 -7.75 8.71 22.84
N ASN A 13 -7.09 8.00 23.76
CA ASN A 13 -7.76 7.49 24.97
C ASN A 13 -8.20 8.62 25.92
N THR A 14 -7.59 9.80 25.85
CA THR A 14 -7.90 10.93 26.74
C THR A 14 -8.82 11.98 26.13
N ASN A 15 -9.07 11.94 24.82
CA ASN A 15 -9.75 13.00 24.06
C ASN A 15 -11.06 12.56 23.38
N ASN A 16 -11.78 11.57 23.89
CA ASN A 16 -13.06 11.09 23.36
C ASN A 16 -13.05 10.78 21.84
N VAL A 17 -11.93 10.35 21.30
CA VAL A 17 -11.83 9.89 19.91
C VAL A 17 -12.65 8.61 19.77
N LYS A 18 -13.44 8.50 18.68
CA LYS A 18 -14.28 7.33 18.45
C LYS A 18 -13.50 6.21 17.75
N THR A 19 -12.71 6.54 16.75
CA THR A 19 -11.98 5.58 15.92
C THR A 19 -10.62 6.12 15.55
N VAL A 20 -9.61 5.27 15.60
CA VAL A 20 -8.24 5.54 15.15
C VAL A 20 -7.86 4.49 14.13
N ILE A 21 -7.52 4.92 12.91
CA ILE A 21 -7.04 4.05 11.84
C ILE A 21 -5.55 4.31 11.62
N PHE A 22 -4.76 3.26 11.75
CA PHE A 22 -3.33 3.31 11.44
C PHE A 22 -3.11 2.92 9.99
N THR A 23 -2.45 3.79 9.22
CA THR A 23 -2.08 3.52 7.84
C THR A 23 -0.78 2.70 7.80
N SER A 24 -0.91 1.43 7.50
CA SER A 24 0.18 0.48 7.28
C SER A 24 0.44 0.25 5.79
N SER A 25 1.18 -0.76 5.42
CA SER A 25 1.49 -1.07 4.03
C SER A 25 1.78 -2.58 3.84
N ASP A 26 1.88 -3.00 2.58
CA ASP A 26 2.42 -4.27 2.12
C ASP A 26 3.74 -4.65 2.81
N LYS A 27 4.59 -3.67 3.08
CA LYS A 27 5.92 -3.86 3.71
C LYS A 27 5.86 -4.29 5.18
N ALA A 28 4.69 -4.23 5.80
CA ALA A 28 4.47 -4.75 7.15
C ALA A 28 4.31 -6.30 7.16
N VAL A 29 4.00 -6.90 6.02
CA VAL A 29 3.89 -8.35 5.89
C VAL A 29 5.27 -8.93 5.57
N ASN A 30 5.74 -9.88 6.38
CA ASN A 30 7.08 -10.48 6.25
C ASN A 30 8.18 -9.43 5.97
N PRO A 31 8.39 -8.46 6.88
CA PRO A 31 9.22 -7.29 6.64
C PRO A 31 10.68 -7.64 6.40
N THR A 32 11.29 -7.07 5.37
CA THR A 32 12.70 -7.25 4.98
C THR A 32 13.57 -6.04 5.33
N ASN A 33 12.96 -4.98 5.88
CA ASN A 33 13.66 -3.74 6.24
C ASN A 33 13.06 -3.06 7.48
N VAL A 34 13.78 -2.08 8.02
CA VAL A 34 13.40 -1.35 9.24
C VAL A 34 12.05 -0.64 9.11
N MET A 35 11.75 -0.10 7.93
CA MET A 35 10.47 0.60 7.71
C MET A 35 9.30 -0.38 7.80
N GLY A 36 9.37 -1.52 7.13
CA GLY A 36 8.36 -2.57 7.21
C GLY A 36 8.19 -3.10 8.65
N THR A 37 9.30 -3.36 9.34
CA THR A 37 9.27 -3.78 10.76
C THR A 37 8.57 -2.73 11.64
N SER A 38 8.83 -1.45 11.43
CA SER A 38 8.19 -0.38 12.20
C SER A 38 6.69 -0.27 11.91
N LYS A 39 6.25 -0.57 10.67
CA LYS A 39 4.83 -0.64 10.31
C LYS A 39 4.14 -1.84 10.95
N LEU A 40 4.77 -3.02 10.92
CA LEU A 40 4.26 -4.20 11.62
C LEU A 40 4.13 -3.94 13.13
N MET A 41 5.14 -3.34 13.75
CA MET A 41 5.05 -2.95 15.17
C MET A 41 3.88 -2.00 15.42
N GLY A 42 3.63 -1.05 14.50
CA GLY A 42 2.48 -0.15 14.58
C GLY A 42 1.15 -0.90 14.57
N GLU A 43 0.96 -1.87 13.68
CA GLU A 43 -0.24 -2.72 13.67
C GLU A 43 -0.42 -3.46 14.99
N ARG A 44 0.66 -4.02 15.56
CA ARG A 44 0.62 -4.73 16.84
C ARG A 44 0.28 -3.80 18.01
N LEU A 45 0.79 -2.57 18.01
CA LEU A 45 0.43 -1.55 19.00
C LEU A 45 -1.05 -1.16 18.91
N MET A 46 -1.60 -0.99 17.71
CA MET A 46 -3.01 -0.69 17.50
C MET A 46 -3.91 -1.84 17.98
N THR A 47 -3.57 -3.08 17.63
CA THR A 47 -4.29 -4.28 18.09
C THR A 47 -4.24 -4.41 19.60
N ALA A 48 -3.06 -4.20 20.22
CA ALA A 48 -2.89 -4.24 21.67
C ALA A 48 -3.67 -3.12 22.37
N ALA A 49 -3.66 -1.91 21.83
CA ALA A 49 -4.43 -0.78 22.35
C ALA A 49 -5.94 -1.08 22.34
N ASN A 50 -6.44 -1.71 21.26
CA ASN A 50 -7.83 -2.12 21.19
C ASN A 50 -8.18 -3.21 22.22
N SER A 51 -7.28 -4.18 22.42
CA SER A 51 -7.50 -5.28 23.38
C SER A 51 -7.48 -4.81 24.85
N ASN A 52 -6.67 -3.78 25.15
CA ASN A 52 -6.47 -3.27 26.50
C ASN A 52 -7.37 -2.06 26.86
N LYS A 53 -8.20 -1.58 25.91
CA LYS A 53 -9.08 -0.44 26.16
C LYS A 53 -10.17 -0.79 27.17
N ARG A 54 -10.62 0.20 27.94
CA ARG A 54 -11.82 0.10 28.77
C ARG A 54 -13.08 0.29 27.94
N ASP A 55 -14.26 -0.04 28.48
CA ASP A 55 -15.56 -0.12 27.80
C ASP A 55 -15.94 1.05 26.89
N ARG A 56 -15.42 2.25 27.11
CA ARG A 56 -15.70 3.45 26.32
C ARG A 56 -14.49 3.99 25.54
N GLY A 57 -13.45 3.19 25.40
CA GLY A 57 -12.25 3.61 24.65
C GLY A 57 -12.48 3.62 23.12
N PRO A 58 -11.57 4.27 22.38
CA PRO A 58 -11.57 4.32 20.91
C PRO A 58 -11.56 2.93 20.29
N VAL A 59 -12.13 2.81 19.09
CA VAL A 59 -11.87 1.67 18.21
C VAL A 59 -10.53 1.89 17.54
N PHE A 60 -9.59 0.96 17.72
CA PHE A 60 -8.30 0.98 17.05
C PHE A 60 -8.26 -0.10 15.98
N ALA A 61 -7.93 0.26 14.76
CA ALA A 61 -7.75 -0.66 13.65
C ALA A 61 -6.64 -0.17 12.71
N SER A 62 -6.24 -1.01 11.78
CA SER A 62 -5.19 -0.70 10.81
C SER A 62 -5.69 -0.94 9.39
N THR A 63 -5.02 -0.33 8.40
CA THR A 63 -5.25 -0.60 6.98
C THR A 63 -3.92 -0.69 6.24
N ARG A 64 -3.78 -1.67 5.33
CA ARG A 64 -2.59 -1.87 4.50
C ARG A 64 -2.81 -1.31 3.12
N PHE A 65 -1.88 -0.47 2.69
CA PHE A 65 -1.79 0.06 1.33
C PHE A 65 -0.87 -0.79 0.47
N GLY A 66 -1.21 -0.88 -0.82
CA GLY A 66 -0.25 -1.19 -1.86
C GLY A 66 0.54 0.06 -2.26
N ASN A 67 1.11 0.04 -3.45
CA ASN A 67 1.84 1.18 -3.99
C ASN A 67 0.85 2.25 -4.48
N VAL A 68 0.88 3.42 -3.84
CA VAL A 68 0.06 4.56 -4.27
C VAL A 68 0.75 5.24 -5.45
N LEU A 69 0.22 5.02 -6.65
CA LEU A 69 0.76 5.61 -7.89
C LEU A 69 0.55 7.14 -7.91
N GLY A 70 1.51 7.85 -8.49
CA GLY A 70 1.50 9.31 -8.55
C GLY A 70 1.92 10.01 -7.25
N SER A 71 2.27 9.26 -6.19
CA SER A 71 2.82 9.85 -4.98
C SER A 71 4.26 10.32 -5.17
N SER A 72 4.70 11.28 -4.35
CA SER A 72 6.06 11.83 -4.36
C SER A 72 7.10 10.71 -4.16
N GLY A 73 8.07 10.59 -5.09
CA GLY A 73 9.10 9.55 -5.04
C GLY A 73 8.65 8.16 -5.54
N SER A 74 7.44 8.05 -6.11
CA SER A 74 6.97 6.81 -6.75
C SER A 74 7.65 6.60 -8.12
N VAL A 75 7.42 5.42 -8.71
CA VAL A 75 8.02 5.01 -9.98
C VAL A 75 7.59 5.89 -11.17
N ILE A 76 6.36 6.40 -11.17
CA ILE A 76 5.82 7.20 -12.29
C ILE A 76 6.64 8.47 -12.56
N PRO A 77 6.93 9.35 -11.58
CA PRO A 77 7.80 10.51 -11.82
C PRO A 77 9.19 10.15 -12.31
N ILE A 78 9.75 9.03 -11.85
CA ILE A 78 11.08 8.57 -12.28
C ILE A 78 11.05 8.18 -13.75
N PHE A 79 10.10 7.32 -14.15
CA PHE A 79 9.96 6.88 -15.53
C PHE A 79 9.63 8.05 -16.46
N HIS A 80 8.73 8.96 -16.06
CA HIS A 80 8.41 10.16 -16.81
C HIS A 80 9.64 10.98 -17.12
N ASN A 81 10.47 11.29 -16.12
CA ASN A 81 11.71 12.05 -16.30
C ASN A 81 12.73 11.33 -17.19
N GLN A 82 12.80 10.01 -17.15
CA GLN A 82 13.69 9.21 -18.00
C GLN A 82 13.20 9.22 -19.45
N ILE A 83 11.90 9.03 -19.68
CA ILE A 83 11.30 9.08 -21.02
C ILE A 83 11.47 10.46 -21.65
N ALA A 84 11.22 11.54 -20.92
CA ALA A 84 11.39 12.92 -21.39
C ALA A 84 12.82 13.24 -21.85
N LYS A 85 13.82 12.46 -21.38
CA LYS A 85 15.25 12.58 -21.76
C LYS A 85 15.67 11.61 -22.87
N GLY A 86 14.74 10.83 -23.42
CA GLY A 86 15.05 9.81 -24.43
C GLY A 86 15.51 8.47 -23.85
N GLY A 87 15.33 8.25 -22.56
CA GLY A 87 15.70 6.99 -21.90
C GLY A 87 17.16 6.93 -21.40
N PRO A 88 17.66 5.75 -21.01
CA PRO A 88 16.85 4.54 -20.82
C PRO A 88 15.90 4.62 -19.63
N VAL A 89 14.75 3.93 -19.70
CA VAL A 89 13.91 3.68 -18.53
C VAL A 89 14.54 2.55 -17.72
N THR A 90 14.84 2.82 -16.44
CA THR A 90 15.54 1.84 -15.59
C THR A 90 14.57 1.15 -14.63
N LEU A 91 14.60 -0.17 -14.59
CA LEU A 91 13.88 -0.99 -13.63
C LEU A 91 14.82 -1.97 -12.93
N THR A 92 14.44 -2.40 -11.74
CA THR A 92 15.28 -3.26 -10.91
C THR A 92 15.20 -4.72 -11.33
N ASP A 93 14.02 -5.16 -11.75
CA ASP A 93 13.76 -6.52 -12.23
C ASP A 93 12.49 -6.54 -13.09
N LYS A 94 12.51 -7.29 -14.19
CA LYS A 94 11.40 -7.37 -15.17
C LYS A 94 10.20 -8.13 -14.62
N GLU A 95 10.44 -9.15 -13.80
CA GLU A 95 9.38 -9.98 -13.21
C GLU A 95 8.74 -9.34 -11.98
N MET A 96 9.19 -8.14 -11.59
CA MET A 96 8.71 -7.47 -10.39
C MET A 96 7.24 -7.06 -10.51
N THR A 97 6.43 -7.55 -9.57
CA THR A 97 4.99 -7.20 -9.49
C THR A 97 4.67 -6.35 -8.27
N ARG A 98 3.68 -5.48 -8.40
CA ARG A 98 3.22 -4.58 -7.33
C ARG A 98 1.71 -4.47 -7.30
N PHE A 99 1.15 -4.49 -6.09
CA PHE A 99 -0.20 -4.00 -5.86
C PHE A 99 -0.22 -2.49 -6.03
N VAL A 100 -1.18 -1.98 -6.80
CA VAL A 100 -1.27 -0.55 -7.08
C VAL A 100 -2.64 0.02 -6.74
N MET A 101 -2.65 1.28 -6.37
CA MET A 101 -3.85 2.05 -6.11
C MET A 101 -3.61 3.52 -6.40
N SER A 102 -4.70 4.25 -6.67
CA SER A 102 -4.67 5.70 -6.78
C SER A 102 -4.71 6.36 -5.40
N VAL A 103 -4.42 7.66 -5.33
CA VAL A 103 -4.59 8.46 -4.11
C VAL A 103 -6.05 8.44 -3.66
N GLN A 104 -7.00 8.56 -4.59
CA GLN A 104 -8.44 8.53 -4.29
C GLN A 104 -8.86 7.19 -3.66
N GLU A 105 -8.39 6.07 -4.20
CA GLU A 105 -8.65 4.74 -3.63
C GLU A 105 -8.03 4.58 -2.25
N SER A 106 -6.83 5.13 -2.02
CA SER A 106 -6.18 5.09 -0.71
C SER A 106 -6.95 5.87 0.36
N VAL A 107 -7.47 7.05 0.01
CA VAL A 107 -8.36 7.84 0.88
C VAL A 107 -9.64 7.07 1.17
N GLN A 108 -10.27 6.50 0.14
CA GLN A 108 -11.50 5.72 0.30
C GLN A 108 -11.29 4.49 1.19
N LEU A 109 -10.13 3.82 1.10
CA LEU A 109 -9.77 2.71 1.98
C LEU A 109 -9.74 3.15 3.45
N VAL A 110 -9.13 4.29 3.77
CA VAL A 110 -9.08 4.80 5.15
C VAL A 110 -10.47 5.12 5.68
N LEU A 111 -11.28 5.84 4.89
CA LEU A 111 -12.64 6.23 5.29
C LEU A 111 -13.53 5.01 5.50
N ASN A 112 -13.47 4.03 4.60
CA ASN A 112 -14.23 2.79 4.73
C ASN A 112 -13.73 1.94 5.89
N SER A 113 -12.41 1.85 6.10
CA SER A 113 -11.86 1.14 7.27
C SER A 113 -12.38 1.73 8.58
N ALA A 114 -12.46 3.07 8.68
CA ALA A 114 -13.02 3.73 9.87
C ALA A 114 -14.51 3.40 10.09
N LYS A 115 -15.27 3.20 9.00
CA LYS A 115 -16.68 2.82 9.04
C LYS A 115 -16.89 1.34 9.42
N TYR A 116 -16.04 0.45 8.88
CA TYR A 116 -16.12 -0.99 9.10
C TYR A 116 -15.54 -1.43 10.44
N ALA A 117 -14.56 -0.71 10.98
CA ALA A 117 -13.79 -1.11 12.15
C ALA A 117 -14.66 -1.45 13.35
N LYS A 118 -14.44 -2.65 13.91
CA LYS A 118 -15.00 -3.14 15.16
C LYS A 118 -13.95 -3.11 16.28
N GLY A 119 -12.68 -3.30 15.93
CA GLY A 119 -11.52 -3.14 16.81
C GLY A 119 -10.49 -4.24 16.67
N GLY A 120 -9.25 -3.82 16.41
CA GLY A 120 -8.08 -4.70 16.31
C GLY A 120 -7.82 -5.28 14.92
N GLU A 121 -8.72 -5.05 13.94
CA GLU A 121 -8.58 -5.58 12.58
C GLU A 121 -7.50 -4.86 11.79
N VAL A 122 -6.99 -5.57 10.76
CA VAL A 122 -6.23 -4.98 9.67
C VAL A 122 -7.04 -5.13 8.38
N PHE A 123 -7.43 -4.02 7.78
CA PHE A 123 -8.15 -4.01 6.51
C PHE A 123 -7.17 -3.96 5.33
N VAL A 124 -7.47 -4.78 4.33
CA VAL A 124 -6.74 -4.84 3.05
C VAL A 124 -7.76 -4.68 1.94
N THR A 125 -7.61 -3.67 1.07
CA THR A 125 -8.48 -3.56 -0.11
C THR A 125 -8.03 -4.52 -1.20
N LYS A 126 -8.97 -5.02 -1.98
CA LYS A 126 -8.67 -5.77 -3.21
C LYS A 126 -8.19 -4.78 -4.26
N MET A 127 -6.96 -4.95 -4.73
CA MET A 127 -6.27 -4.02 -5.64
C MET A 127 -5.81 -4.71 -6.90
N PRO A 128 -5.74 -4.01 -8.03
CA PRO A 128 -5.06 -4.52 -9.21
C PRO A 128 -3.56 -4.68 -8.97
N VAL A 129 -2.98 -5.57 -9.76
CA VAL A 129 -1.54 -5.82 -9.80
C VAL A 129 -1.00 -5.35 -11.14
N ILE A 130 0.19 -4.78 -11.14
CA ILE A 130 0.95 -4.48 -12.35
C ILE A 130 2.31 -5.16 -12.31
N ARG A 131 2.83 -5.51 -13.47
CA ARG A 131 4.23 -5.80 -13.68
C ARG A 131 4.95 -4.48 -13.99
N ILE A 132 6.11 -4.26 -13.37
CA ILE A 132 6.82 -2.97 -13.50
C ILE A 132 7.33 -2.77 -14.93
N GLU A 133 7.67 -3.84 -15.65
CA GLU A 133 8.03 -3.77 -17.08
C GLU A 133 6.85 -3.29 -17.92
N ASP A 134 5.63 -3.84 -17.69
CA ASP A 134 4.43 -3.44 -18.44
C ASP A 134 4.05 -1.97 -18.17
N LEU A 135 4.26 -1.49 -16.93
CA LEU A 135 4.11 -0.07 -16.62
C LEU A 135 5.11 0.79 -17.41
N ALA A 136 6.37 0.35 -17.51
CA ALA A 136 7.39 1.08 -18.27
C ALA A 136 7.01 1.15 -19.76
N ILE A 137 6.56 0.04 -20.34
CA ILE A 137 6.11 -0.01 -21.75
C ILE A 137 4.90 0.91 -21.97
N ALA A 138 3.86 0.80 -21.14
CA ALA A 138 2.69 1.66 -21.23
C ALA A 138 3.06 3.15 -21.18
N MET A 139 3.93 3.54 -20.23
CA MET A 139 4.37 4.93 -20.10
C MET A 139 5.24 5.40 -21.27
N ILE A 140 6.09 4.55 -21.83
CA ILE A 140 6.88 4.89 -23.03
C ILE A 140 5.93 5.17 -24.21
N GLU A 141 4.96 4.28 -24.46
CA GLU A 141 4.01 4.44 -25.55
C GLU A 141 3.14 5.70 -25.43
N MET A 142 2.77 6.09 -24.21
CA MET A 142 1.95 7.28 -23.94
C MET A 142 2.73 8.59 -23.91
N LEU A 143 3.97 8.57 -23.46
CA LEU A 143 4.75 9.80 -23.18
C LEU A 143 5.79 10.11 -24.24
N ALA A 144 6.49 9.14 -24.84
CA ALA A 144 7.56 9.40 -25.80
C ALA A 144 7.08 10.29 -26.98
N PRO A 145 5.89 10.04 -27.59
CA PRO A 145 5.37 10.90 -28.65
C PRO A 145 5.14 12.35 -28.22
N LYS A 146 4.79 12.60 -26.94
CA LYS A 146 4.61 13.97 -26.39
C LYS A 146 5.92 14.76 -26.36
N TYR A 147 7.05 14.07 -26.36
CA TYR A 147 8.40 14.66 -26.39
C TYR A 147 9.06 14.61 -27.78
N GLY A 148 8.32 14.17 -28.82
CA GLY A 148 8.83 14.02 -30.17
C GLY A 148 9.82 12.86 -30.33
N ILE A 149 9.71 11.84 -29.48
CA ILE A 149 10.56 10.65 -29.47
C ILE A 149 9.71 9.46 -29.91
N GLU A 150 10.24 8.63 -30.81
CA GLU A 150 9.57 7.39 -31.18
C GLU A 150 9.66 6.38 -30.01
N PRO A 151 8.55 5.69 -29.65
CA PRO A 151 8.57 4.74 -28.52
C PRO A 151 9.66 3.67 -28.61
N ASN A 152 10.01 3.20 -29.81
CA ASN A 152 11.03 2.20 -30.05
C ASN A 152 12.48 2.72 -29.84
N GLU A 153 12.69 4.02 -29.74
CA GLU A 153 13.98 4.63 -29.41
C GLU A 153 14.26 4.65 -27.92
N VAL A 154 13.23 4.52 -27.08
CA VAL A 154 13.36 4.52 -25.63
C VAL A 154 13.60 3.10 -25.12
N SER A 155 14.85 2.79 -24.80
CA SER A 155 15.22 1.47 -24.29
C SER A 155 14.86 1.29 -22.81
N ILE A 156 14.57 0.05 -22.42
CA ILE A 156 14.40 -0.36 -21.02
C ILE A 156 15.68 -1.07 -20.56
N LYS A 157 16.21 -0.65 -19.41
CA LYS A 157 17.45 -1.21 -18.84
C LYS A 157 17.20 -1.76 -17.45
N GLU A 158 17.51 -3.03 -17.25
CA GLU A 158 17.51 -3.67 -15.93
C GLU A 158 18.79 -3.30 -15.17
N ILE A 159 18.65 -2.85 -13.91
CA ILE A 159 19.76 -2.38 -13.06
C ILE A 159 20.05 -3.28 -11.86
N GLY A 160 19.25 -4.36 -11.68
CA GLY A 160 19.34 -5.30 -10.57
C GLY A 160 18.59 -4.84 -9.32
N THR A 161 18.22 -5.82 -8.50
CA THR A 161 17.47 -5.63 -7.26
C THR A 161 18.33 -4.97 -6.18
N LYS A 162 17.71 -4.13 -5.35
CA LYS A 162 18.37 -3.49 -4.21
C LYS A 162 18.17 -4.32 -2.94
N PRO A 163 19.10 -4.28 -1.97
CA PRO A 163 18.92 -4.94 -0.69
C PRO A 163 17.61 -4.53 0.01
N GLY A 164 16.83 -5.51 0.44
CA GLY A 164 15.55 -5.27 1.10
C GLY A 164 14.37 -4.98 0.17
N GLU A 165 14.56 -5.03 -1.14
CA GLU A 165 13.52 -4.96 -2.15
C GLU A 165 13.00 -6.37 -2.47
N LYS A 166 11.67 -6.54 -2.55
CA LYS A 166 11.01 -7.81 -2.87
C LYS A 166 10.65 -7.85 -4.35
N LEU A 167 10.70 -9.04 -4.98
CA LEU A 167 10.19 -9.25 -6.34
C LEU A 167 8.67 -9.08 -6.40
N TYR A 168 7.97 -9.55 -5.40
CA TYR A 168 6.52 -9.42 -5.26
C TYR A 168 6.18 -8.88 -3.86
N GLU A 169 5.00 -8.31 -3.71
CA GLU A 169 4.51 -7.79 -2.44
C GLU A 169 3.40 -8.67 -1.87
N GLU A 170 3.35 -8.70 -0.54
CA GLU A 170 2.36 -9.46 0.22
C GLU A 170 1.49 -8.50 1.03
N LEU A 171 0.18 -8.61 0.91
CA LEU A 171 -0.77 -7.84 1.71
C LEU A 171 -1.38 -8.69 2.83
N MET A 172 -1.28 -10.01 2.72
CA MET A 172 -1.76 -10.95 3.71
C MET A 172 -0.87 -12.19 3.71
N SER A 173 -0.37 -12.57 4.89
CA SER A 173 0.49 -13.72 5.08
C SER A 173 -0.29 -15.02 5.28
N HIS A 174 0.37 -16.16 5.15
CA HIS A 174 -0.19 -17.48 5.43
C HIS A 174 -0.75 -17.61 6.86
N GLU A 175 -0.10 -17.00 7.85
CA GLU A 175 -0.57 -17.04 9.24
C GLU A 175 -1.90 -16.32 9.40
N GLU A 176 -2.08 -15.23 8.66
CA GLU A 176 -3.26 -14.38 8.75
C GLU A 176 -4.51 -15.00 8.10
N LEU A 177 -4.37 -15.97 7.19
CA LEU A 177 -5.49 -16.64 6.52
C LEU A 177 -6.53 -17.19 7.49
N ARG A 178 -6.06 -17.86 8.56
CA ARG A 178 -6.90 -18.52 9.56
C ARG A 178 -7.88 -17.58 10.28
N ARG A 179 -7.65 -16.30 10.22
CA ARG A 179 -8.39 -15.25 10.91
C ARG A 179 -8.81 -14.13 9.98
N THR A 180 -8.89 -14.40 8.69
CA THR A 180 -9.31 -13.45 7.68
C THR A 180 -10.74 -13.73 7.24
N ILE A 181 -11.52 -12.66 7.15
CA ILE A 181 -12.85 -12.66 6.54
C ILE A 181 -12.75 -11.92 5.21
N GLU A 182 -13.26 -12.53 4.15
CA GLU A 182 -13.35 -11.91 2.85
C GLU A 182 -14.67 -11.16 2.70
N LEU A 183 -14.57 -9.88 2.47
CA LEU A 183 -15.67 -8.97 2.14
C LEU A 183 -15.68 -8.70 0.63
N LYS A 184 -16.74 -8.08 0.13
CA LYS A 184 -16.88 -7.76 -1.30
C LYS A 184 -15.67 -7.00 -1.86
N SER A 185 -15.20 -5.97 -1.18
CA SER A 185 -14.09 -5.11 -1.64
C SER A 185 -12.86 -5.16 -0.76
N TYR A 186 -12.90 -5.90 0.35
CA TYR A 186 -11.85 -5.93 1.37
C TYR A 186 -11.59 -7.33 1.89
N PHE A 187 -10.40 -7.51 2.46
CA PHE A 187 -10.15 -8.54 3.46
C PHE A 187 -10.07 -7.88 4.83
N SER A 188 -10.68 -8.48 5.83
CA SER A 188 -10.57 -8.10 7.23
C SER A 188 -9.78 -9.16 7.97
N VAL A 189 -8.53 -8.86 8.28
CA VAL A 189 -7.66 -9.72 9.09
C VAL A 189 -7.95 -9.44 10.56
N LEU A 190 -8.57 -10.39 11.22
CA LEU A 190 -8.98 -10.27 12.63
C LEU A 190 -7.76 -10.34 13.56
N PRO A 191 -7.82 -9.74 14.77
CA PRO A 191 -6.74 -9.85 15.74
C PRO A 191 -6.49 -11.30 16.16
N ALA A 192 -5.22 -11.69 16.30
CA ALA A 192 -4.84 -13.02 16.74
C ALA A 192 -5.28 -13.28 18.20
N PHE A 193 -5.22 -12.26 19.05
CA PHE A 193 -5.68 -12.29 20.42
C PHE A 193 -6.91 -11.39 20.52
N ARG A 194 -8.08 -12.00 20.80
CA ARG A 194 -9.28 -11.25 21.13
C ARG A 194 -9.15 -10.69 22.53
N GLY A 195 -9.66 -9.47 22.73
CA GLY A 195 -9.55 -8.80 24.04
C GLY A 195 -10.13 -9.65 25.18
N ILE A 196 -9.44 -9.68 26.31
CA ILE A 196 -9.85 -10.43 27.49
C ILE A 196 -11.19 -9.88 28.05
N TYR A 197 -11.50 -8.61 27.77
CA TYR A 197 -12.61 -7.88 28.36
C TYR A 197 -13.80 -7.64 27.43
N HIS A 198 -13.69 -7.93 26.11
CA HIS A 198 -14.74 -7.63 25.13
C HIS A 198 -14.87 -8.75 24.10
N ASP A 199 -16.06 -9.32 24.02
CA ASP A 199 -16.43 -10.19 22.90
C ASP A 199 -16.90 -9.30 21.74
N ILE A 200 -15.95 -9.02 20.81
CA ILE A 200 -16.23 -8.20 19.62
C ILE A 200 -16.86 -9.09 18.55
N ASN A 201 -18.07 -8.73 18.15
CA ASN A 201 -18.75 -9.41 17.06
C ASN A 201 -18.30 -8.80 15.71
N TYR A 202 -17.51 -9.57 14.96
CA TYR A 202 -17.01 -9.19 13.61
C TYR A 202 -18.02 -9.56 12.51
N ASN A 203 -19.28 -9.21 12.70
CA ASN A 203 -20.30 -9.34 11.66
C ASN A 203 -20.25 -8.15 10.71
N TYR A 204 -20.02 -8.42 9.41
CA TYR A 204 -20.07 -7.46 8.33
C TYR A 204 -21.23 -7.80 7.39
N THR A 205 -21.80 -6.79 6.74
CA THR A 205 -22.99 -6.95 5.89
C THR A 205 -22.68 -7.54 4.51
N ASP A 206 -21.41 -7.51 4.10
CA ASP A 206 -20.93 -7.86 2.75
C ASP A 206 -19.89 -9.00 2.76
N ILE A 207 -20.01 -9.92 3.70
CA ILE A 207 -19.17 -11.12 3.78
C ILE A 207 -19.41 -11.99 2.53
N ILE A 208 -18.30 -12.34 1.84
CA ILE A 208 -18.29 -13.34 0.76
C ILE A 208 -17.87 -14.70 1.33
N ASN A 209 -16.73 -14.72 2.04
CA ASN A 209 -16.19 -15.93 2.63
C ASN A 209 -15.70 -15.69 4.05
N THR A 210 -15.91 -16.66 4.91
CA THR A 210 -15.36 -16.68 6.28
C THR A 210 -14.07 -17.51 6.38
N VAL A 211 -13.69 -18.19 5.29
CA VAL A 211 -12.46 -18.98 5.18
C VAL A 211 -11.73 -18.53 3.93
N VAL A 212 -10.51 -18.05 4.10
CA VAL A 212 -9.60 -17.65 3.02
C VAL A 212 -8.48 -18.69 2.97
N THR A 213 -8.23 -19.25 1.80
CA THR A 213 -7.27 -20.36 1.61
C THR A 213 -5.91 -19.90 1.09
N ASP A 214 -5.90 -18.80 0.34
CA ASP A 214 -4.71 -18.37 -0.39
C ASP A 214 -4.21 -17.01 0.12
N PRO A 215 -2.88 -16.87 0.31
CA PRO A 215 -2.30 -15.59 0.67
C PRO A 215 -2.51 -14.56 -0.44
N TYR A 216 -2.75 -13.31 -0.04
CA TYR A 216 -2.96 -12.23 -1.00
C TYR A 216 -1.62 -11.59 -1.35
N THR A 217 -0.99 -12.13 -2.40
CA THR A 217 0.32 -11.72 -2.92
C THR A 217 0.21 -11.26 -4.36
N SER A 218 1.04 -10.30 -4.77
CA SER A 218 1.02 -9.80 -6.15
C SER A 218 1.54 -10.81 -7.17
N GLU A 219 2.29 -11.82 -6.74
CA GLU A 219 2.76 -12.92 -7.59
C GLU A 219 1.62 -13.81 -8.07
N HIS A 220 0.61 -14.04 -7.21
CA HIS A 220 -0.50 -14.96 -7.51
C HIS A 220 -1.72 -14.28 -8.11
N GLN A 221 -1.68 -12.96 -8.31
CA GLN A 221 -2.78 -12.23 -8.95
C GLN A 221 -2.49 -12.05 -10.43
N GLN A 222 -3.55 -12.01 -11.24
CA GLN A 222 -3.46 -11.68 -12.65
C GLN A 222 -3.06 -10.21 -12.80
N PRO A 223 -1.89 -9.89 -13.38
CA PRO A 223 -1.51 -8.49 -13.64
C PRO A 223 -2.41 -7.85 -14.69
N LEU A 224 -2.59 -6.54 -14.59
CA LEU A 224 -3.21 -5.74 -15.65
C LEU A 224 -2.38 -5.85 -16.94
N THR A 225 -3.07 -5.91 -18.06
CA THR A 225 -2.48 -5.78 -19.41
C THR A 225 -1.96 -4.35 -19.62
N ILE A 226 -1.10 -4.16 -20.62
CA ILE A 226 -0.56 -2.83 -20.98
C ILE A 226 -1.70 -1.84 -21.26
N GLU A 227 -2.75 -2.25 -21.96
CA GLU A 227 -3.91 -1.38 -22.26
C GLU A 227 -4.68 -1.02 -20.98
N GLU A 228 -4.93 -1.97 -20.08
CA GLU A 228 -5.56 -1.68 -18.79
C GLU A 228 -4.70 -0.76 -17.91
N ILE A 229 -3.38 -0.86 -17.99
CA ILE A 229 -2.46 0.07 -17.32
C ILE A 229 -2.59 1.48 -17.91
N LYS A 230 -2.67 1.64 -19.24
CA LYS A 230 -2.89 2.93 -19.88
C LYS A 230 -4.22 3.55 -19.41
N ASP A 231 -5.31 2.77 -19.43
CA ASP A 231 -6.61 3.21 -18.94
C ASP A 231 -6.55 3.65 -17.48
N PHE A 232 -5.82 2.92 -16.64
CA PHE A 232 -5.61 3.28 -15.24
C PHE A 232 -4.85 4.61 -15.09
N LEU A 233 -3.78 4.80 -15.86
CA LEU A 233 -2.98 6.01 -15.84
C LEU A 233 -3.78 7.24 -16.29
N GLU A 234 -4.61 7.10 -17.32
CA GLU A 234 -5.50 8.16 -17.82
C GLU A 234 -6.62 8.48 -16.83
N LYS A 235 -7.33 7.45 -16.37
CA LYS A 235 -8.46 7.58 -15.42
C LYS A 235 -8.10 8.41 -14.20
N TYR A 236 -6.88 8.27 -13.70
CA TYR A 236 -6.41 8.96 -12.50
C TYR A 236 -5.49 10.15 -12.78
N ASN A 237 -5.36 10.57 -14.05
CA ASN A 237 -4.52 11.69 -14.51
C ASN A 237 -3.06 11.61 -14.00
N LEU A 238 -2.48 10.41 -13.99
CA LEU A 238 -1.18 10.15 -13.36
C LEU A 238 0.00 10.64 -14.21
N LEU A 239 -0.24 11.01 -15.47
CA LEU A 239 0.79 11.48 -16.41
C LEU A 239 0.75 13.00 -16.65
N GLU A 240 -0.19 13.71 -16.03
CA GLU A 240 -0.38 15.15 -16.18
C GLU A 240 0.57 15.97 -15.31
N SER A 241 1.76 16.06 -15.60
CA SER A 241 2.84 16.95 -15.14
C SER A 241 4.05 16.18 -14.67
N PRO A 242 5.26 16.57 -15.11
CA PRO A 242 6.46 16.23 -14.38
C PRO A 242 6.29 16.86 -12.99
N VAL A 243 6.19 16.03 -11.96
CA VAL A 243 6.30 16.51 -10.58
C VAL A 243 7.64 17.24 -10.54
N GLU A 244 7.61 18.58 -10.42
CA GLU A 244 8.82 19.35 -10.13
C GLU A 244 9.53 18.59 -9.02
N GLN A 245 10.78 18.20 -9.26
CA GLN A 245 11.57 17.56 -8.22
C GLN A 245 11.56 18.54 -7.07
N SER A 246 10.73 18.28 -6.06
CA SER A 246 10.83 19.01 -4.81
C SER A 246 12.30 18.96 -4.44
N GLU A 247 12.93 20.14 -4.32
CA GLU A 247 14.33 20.26 -3.94
C GLU A 247 14.66 19.22 -2.89
N ARG A 248 15.75 18.49 -3.06
CA ARG A 248 16.18 17.46 -2.11
C ARG A 248 16.05 18.05 -0.71
N ARG A 249 15.11 17.58 0.09
CA ARG A 249 15.02 17.98 1.49
C ARG A 249 16.24 17.42 2.20
N TYR A 250 17.25 18.24 2.36
CA TYR A 250 18.40 17.91 3.21
C TYR A 250 17.93 17.84 4.65
N TRP A 251 18.26 16.76 5.32
CA TRP A 251 18.10 16.68 6.76
C TRP A 251 19.14 17.57 7.44
N PRO A 252 18.84 18.17 8.63
CA PRO A 252 19.86 18.88 9.38
C PRO A 252 21.06 17.97 9.66
N GLY A 253 22.22 18.30 9.08
CA GLY A 253 23.44 17.49 9.16
C GLY A 253 23.95 16.92 7.82
N ASP A 254 23.15 16.94 6.77
CA ASP A 254 23.62 16.57 5.42
C ASP A 254 24.57 17.67 4.91
N LYS A 255 25.77 17.29 4.47
CA LYS A 255 26.68 18.22 3.81
C LYS A 255 26.10 18.58 2.43
N LYS A 256 26.08 19.88 2.13
CA LYS A 256 25.74 20.43 0.83
C LYS A 256 26.69 19.93 -0.24
#